data_b9c4768db374478bd7383aef9928960a
#
_entry.id   b9c4768db374478bd7383aef9928960a
#
_cell.length_a   1.000
_cell.length_b   1.000
_cell.length_c   1.000
_cell.angle_alpha   90.00
_cell.angle_beta   90.00
_cell.angle_gamma   90.00
#
_symmetry.space_group_name_H-M   'P 1'
#
loop_
_entity.id
_entity.type
_entity.pdbx_description
1 polymer ?
#
loop_
_entity_poly.entity_id
_entity_poly.type
_entity_poly.pdbx_seq_one_letter_code
_entity_poly.pdbx_strand_id
1 'polypeptide(L)'
;YSATAPYDCPKSTQILTQGCEALARRVAAAEYRPNPISRSLNALALLASGDERYLPVLKKEAEWASNYEVERFSVWYYGYVITYLAEYVMATDDQSVMPGLQRLALASARGQSKVGSWGHKFADKNGRLVGYGMMNAPGVPLTISLVLAQKAGVNDPEVVEAIERSAKLLRFYIGKGAVPYGDHSPWMQSHEDNGKCGMAA
;
A
#
# COMPACT_ATOMS: atom_id res chain seq x y z
N TYR A 1 12.75 -15.13 -26.24
CA TYR A 1 12.60 -15.58 -24.86
C TYR A 1 12.94 -17.06 -24.78
N SER A 2 13.50 -17.51 -23.66
CA SER A 2 13.69 -18.93 -23.36
C SER A 2 12.35 -19.61 -23.01
N ALA A 3 12.35 -20.96 -23.05
CA ALA A 3 11.17 -21.74 -22.62
C ALA A 3 10.83 -21.53 -21.14
N THR A 4 11.79 -21.08 -20.31
CA THR A 4 11.66 -20.81 -18.88
C THR A 4 11.36 -19.34 -18.58
N ALA A 5 11.10 -18.50 -19.59
CA ALA A 5 10.80 -17.09 -19.37
C ALA A 5 9.61 -16.90 -18.41
N PRO A 6 9.67 -15.90 -17.50
CA PRO A 6 10.73 -14.89 -17.38
C PRO A 6 12.01 -15.36 -16.65
N TYR A 7 12.02 -16.58 -16.09
CA TYR A 7 13.13 -17.12 -15.31
C TYR A 7 14.22 -17.68 -16.26
N ASP A 8 15.47 -17.61 -15.84
CA ASP A 8 16.63 -18.10 -16.60
C ASP A 8 16.64 -17.65 -18.07
N CYS A 9 16.23 -16.42 -18.31
CA CYS A 9 16.08 -15.86 -19.64
C CYS A 9 16.93 -14.59 -19.78
N PRO A 10 18.04 -14.60 -20.53
CA PRO A 10 18.92 -13.43 -20.68
C PRO A 10 18.18 -12.18 -21.18
N LYS A 11 17.19 -12.35 -22.06
CA LYS A 11 16.39 -11.22 -22.56
C LYS A 11 15.51 -10.62 -21.46
N SER A 12 14.88 -11.42 -20.62
CA SER A 12 14.08 -10.95 -19.48
C SER A 12 14.96 -10.23 -18.48
N THR A 13 16.13 -10.78 -18.16
CA THR A 13 17.13 -10.16 -17.29
C THR A 13 17.59 -8.81 -17.82
N GLN A 14 17.89 -8.73 -19.12
CA GLN A 14 18.28 -7.48 -19.76
C GLN A 14 17.18 -6.42 -19.66
N ILE A 15 15.92 -6.78 -19.93
CA ILE A 15 14.77 -5.87 -19.83
C ILE A 15 14.61 -5.38 -18.38
N LEU A 16 14.69 -6.28 -17.41
CA LEU A 16 14.59 -5.93 -15.99
C LEU A 16 15.70 -4.95 -15.59
N THR A 17 16.96 -5.27 -15.92
CA THR A 17 18.11 -4.42 -15.59
C THR A 17 17.95 -3.02 -16.20
N GLN A 18 17.66 -2.93 -17.49
CA GLN A 18 17.47 -1.65 -18.16
C GLN A 18 16.29 -0.85 -17.61
N GLY A 19 15.20 -1.54 -17.28
CA GLY A 19 14.01 -0.94 -16.65
C GLY A 19 14.34 -0.36 -15.28
N CYS A 20 15.02 -1.12 -14.43
CA CYS A 20 15.44 -0.66 -13.10
C CYS A 20 16.42 0.51 -13.18
N GLU A 21 17.40 0.47 -14.08
CA GLU A 21 18.34 1.58 -14.27
C GLU A 21 17.64 2.86 -14.75
N ALA A 22 16.70 2.74 -15.69
CA ALA A 22 15.92 3.88 -16.17
C ALA A 22 15.03 4.45 -15.05
N LEU A 23 14.39 3.58 -14.26
CA LEU A 23 13.58 3.97 -13.15
C LEU A 23 14.39 4.64 -12.03
N ALA A 24 15.54 4.09 -11.69
CA ALA A 24 16.44 4.66 -10.69
C ALA A 24 16.92 6.06 -11.07
N ARG A 25 17.33 6.27 -12.34
CA ARG A 25 17.67 7.61 -12.85
C ARG A 25 16.51 8.58 -12.73
N ARG A 26 15.29 8.14 -13.04
CA ARG A 26 14.09 8.97 -12.95
C ARG A 26 13.77 9.34 -11.50
N VAL A 27 13.84 8.39 -10.57
CA VAL A 27 13.57 8.62 -9.14
C VAL A 27 14.62 9.53 -8.52
N ALA A 28 15.86 9.44 -8.96
CA ALA A 28 16.96 10.29 -8.48
C ALA A 28 16.93 11.72 -9.04
N ALA A 29 16.14 12.00 -10.07
CA ALA A 29 16.10 13.29 -10.73
C ALA A 29 15.50 14.38 -9.84
N ALA A 30 16.07 15.59 -9.88
CA ALA A 30 15.66 16.72 -9.04
C ALA A 30 14.19 17.15 -9.28
N GLU A 31 13.68 16.95 -10.50
CA GLU A 31 12.30 17.25 -10.92
C GLU A 31 11.30 16.14 -10.60
N TYR A 32 11.73 15.02 -10.00
CA TYR A 32 10.84 13.90 -9.68
C TYR A 32 9.78 14.29 -8.66
N ARG A 33 8.52 14.42 -9.12
CA ARG A 33 7.36 14.85 -8.32
C ARG A 33 6.12 14.00 -8.62
N PRO A 34 6.18 12.66 -8.52
CA PRO A 34 5.01 11.82 -8.71
C PRO A 34 4.02 11.97 -7.54
N ASN A 35 2.78 11.53 -7.75
CA ASN A 35 1.87 11.34 -6.62
C ASN A 35 2.40 10.23 -5.67
N PRO A 36 1.95 10.20 -4.41
CA PRO A 36 2.45 9.24 -3.41
C PRO A 36 2.31 7.77 -3.81
N ILE A 37 1.25 7.38 -4.54
CA ILE A 37 1.07 6.00 -5.02
C ILE A 37 2.18 5.64 -6.01
N SER A 38 2.34 6.44 -7.06
CA SER A 38 3.38 6.20 -8.07
C SER A 38 4.77 6.23 -7.48
N ARG A 39 5.01 7.12 -6.49
CA ARG A 39 6.29 7.21 -5.79
C ARG A 39 6.60 5.93 -5.04
N SER A 40 5.65 5.45 -4.25
CA SER A 40 5.80 4.21 -3.48
C SER A 40 5.96 2.99 -4.40
N LEU A 41 5.16 2.89 -5.47
CA LEU A 41 5.27 1.77 -6.41
C LEU A 41 6.60 1.75 -7.17
N ASN A 42 7.12 2.92 -7.56
CA ASN A 42 8.44 3.02 -8.18
C ASN A 42 9.55 2.57 -7.23
N ALA A 43 9.49 2.97 -5.97
CA ALA A 43 10.43 2.54 -4.95
C ALA A 43 10.31 1.02 -4.68
N LEU A 44 9.09 0.48 -4.56
CA LEU A 44 8.85 -0.95 -4.42
C LEU A 44 9.42 -1.76 -5.60
N ALA A 45 9.28 -1.26 -6.84
CA ALA A 45 9.83 -1.93 -8.01
C ALA A 45 11.36 -2.02 -7.97
N LEU A 46 12.03 -0.95 -7.53
CA LEU A 46 13.48 -0.96 -7.33
C LEU A 46 13.90 -1.87 -6.17
N LEU A 47 13.16 -1.86 -5.06
CA LEU A 47 13.42 -2.72 -3.91
C LEU A 47 13.28 -4.20 -4.29
N ALA A 48 12.23 -4.54 -5.03
CA ALA A 48 11.98 -5.91 -5.50
C ALA A 48 13.04 -6.46 -6.46
N SER A 49 13.85 -5.58 -7.08
CA SER A 49 14.98 -6.04 -7.90
C SER A 49 16.08 -6.73 -7.09
N GLY A 50 16.16 -6.47 -5.79
CA GLY A 50 17.22 -6.97 -4.92
C GLY A 50 18.62 -6.40 -5.19
N ASP A 51 18.73 -5.38 -6.07
CA ASP A 51 20.01 -4.81 -6.47
C ASP A 51 20.45 -3.73 -5.48
N GLU A 52 21.50 -4.01 -4.73
CA GLU A 52 22.03 -3.12 -3.69
C GLU A 52 22.49 -1.74 -4.24
N ARG A 53 22.77 -1.64 -5.53
CA ARG A 53 23.11 -0.34 -6.16
C ARG A 53 22.01 0.71 -5.99
N TYR A 54 20.76 0.28 -5.76
CA TYR A 54 19.63 1.17 -5.57
C TYR A 54 19.37 1.56 -4.11
N LEU A 55 20.07 0.95 -3.13
CA LEU A 55 19.88 1.26 -1.71
C LEU A 55 19.99 2.76 -1.37
N PRO A 56 20.93 3.54 -1.93
CA PRO A 56 20.99 4.97 -1.62
C PRO A 56 19.76 5.77 -2.06
N VAL A 57 19.15 5.42 -3.20
CA VAL A 57 17.93 6.08 -3.66
C VAL A 57 16.72 5.58 -2.89
N LEU A 58 16.66 4.30 -2.58
CA LEU A 58 15.62 3.70 -1.76
C LEU A 58 15.58 4.29 -0.35
N LYS A 59 16.74 4.54 0.27
CA LYS A 59 16.83 5.20 1.57
C LYS A 59 16.19 6.59 1.55
N LYS A 60 16.47 7.41 0.53
CA LYS A 60 15.83 8.74 0.39
C LYS A 60 14.32 8.65 0.24
N GLU A 61 13.85 7.64 -0.51
CA GLU A 61 12.42 7.41 -0.67
C GLU A 61 11.79 6.92 0.65
N ALA A 62 12.50 6.12 1.46
CA ALA A 62 12.04 5.70 2.77
C ALA A 62 12.01 6.85 3.78
N GLU A 63 13.00 7.73 3.77
CA GLU A 63 12.99 8.96 4.56
C GLU A 63 11.80 9.87 4.19
N TRP A 64 11.52 10.05 2.89
CA TRP A 64 10.34 10.78 2.44
C TRP A 64 9.05 10.10 2.95
N ALA A 65 8.92 8.79 2.77
CA ALA A 65 7.74 8.04 3.18
C ALA A 65 7.54 8.06 4.71
N SER A 66 8.63 7.96 5.48
CA SER A 66 8.60 8.07 6.95
C SER A 66 8.13 9.43 7.44
N ASN A 67 8.38 10.51 6.69
CA ASN A 67 7.93 11.86 7.01
C ASN A 67 6.64 12.26 6.27
N TYR A 68 6.00 11.32 5.57
CA TYR A 68 4.79 11.61 4.82
C TYR A 68 3.68 12.12 5.74
N GLU A 69 3.05 13.24 5.35
CA GLU A 69 1.94 13.86 6.06
C GLU A 69 0.63 13.71 5.29
N VAL A 70 -0.48 13.95 6.01
CA VAL A 70 -1.83 13.83 5.47
C VAL A 70 -2.08 14.87 4.40
N GLU A 71 -2.39 14.41 3.22
CA GLU A 71 -2.86 15.21 2.10
C GLU A 71 -4.32 14.89 1.74
N ARG A 72 -4.84 15.59 0.74
CA ARG A 72 -6.13 15.26 0.14
C ARG A 72 -6.12 13.80 -0.36
N PHE A 73 -7.20 13.04 -0.11
CA PHE A 73 -7.29 11.61 -0.40
C PHE A 73 -6.30 10.73 0.39
N SER A 74 -6.06 11.06 1.65
CA SER A 74 -5.08 10.41 2.53
C SER A 74 -5.15 8.88 2.54
N VAL A 75 -6.34 8.30 2.59
CA VAL A 75 -6.53 6.84 2.67
C VAL A 75 -5.91 6.14 1.45
N TRP A 76 -6.11 6.67 0.25
CA TRP A 76 -5.52 6.12 -0.97
C TRP A 76 -4.00 6.12 -0.95
N TYR A 77 -3.39 7.14 -0.36
CA TYR A 77 -1.94 7.28 -0.33
C TYR A 77 -1.29 6.47 0.78
N TYR A 78 -1.92 6.45 1.97
CA TYR A 78 -1.38 5.76 3.14
C TYR A 78 -1.13 4.28 2.90
N GLY A 79 -2.05 3.57 2.23
CA GLY A 79 -1.88 2.15 1.93
C GLY A 79 -0.56 1.86 1.20
N TYR A 80 -0.24 2.62 0.17
CA TYR A 80 0.99 2.42 -0.62
C TYR A 80 2.24 2.92 0.09
N VAL A 81 2.16 4.04 0.81
CA VAL A 81 3.30 4.58 1.57
C VAL A 81 3.70 3.63 2.70
N ILE A 82 2.72 3.12 3.47
CA ILE A 82 2.96 2.14 4.54
C ILE A 82 3.51 0.84 3.96
N THR A 83 2.95 0.34 2.85
CA THR A 83 3.45 -0.87 2.18
C THR A 83 4.93 -0.71 1.82
N TYR A 84 5.30 0.40 1.19
CA TYR A 84 6.71 0.63 0.84
C TYR A 84 7.62 0.68 2.07
N LEU A 85 7.24 1.41 3.12
CA LEU A 85 8.04 1.47 4.36
C LEU A 85 8.20 0.09 5.02
N ALA A 86 7.12 -0.68 5.10
CA ALA A 86 7.16 -2.00 5.71
C ALA A 86 8.07 -2.96 4.94
N GLU A 87 7.94 -3.01 3.62
CA GLU A 87 8.81 -3.82 2.75
C GLU A 87 10.26 -3.36 2.81
N TYR A 88 10.50 -2.03 2.86
CA TYR A 88 11.85 -1.49 2.99
C TYR A 88 12.50 -1.91 4.32
N VAL A 89 11.80 -1.79 5.44
CA VAL A 89 12.30 -2.22 6.76
C VAL A 89 12.61 -3.72 6.75
N MET A 90 11.69 -4.54 6.24
CA MET A 90 11.89 -6.01 6.19
C MET A 90 13.05 -6.42 5.29
N ALA A 91 13.31 -5.68 4.21
CA ALA A 91 14.38 -5.99 3.27
C ALA A 91 15.77 -5.48 3.71
N THR A 92 15.83 -4.38 4.46
CA THR A 92 17.08 -3.68 4.77
C THR A 92 17.46 -3.67 6.25
N ASP A 93 16.51 -4.01 7.14
CA ASP A 93 16.63 -3.85 8.60
C ASP A 93 16.94 -2.40 9.04
N ASP A 94 16.64 -1.40 8.20
CA ASP A 94 16.84 0.01 8.54
C ASP A 94 15.77 0.50 9.51
N GLN A 95 16.08 0.46 10.80
CA GLN A 95 15.19 0.87 11.88
C GLN A 95 14.99 2.40 11.96
N SER A 96 15.75 3.19 11.22
CA SER A 96 15.65 4.66 11.27
C SER A 96 14.29 5.19 10.82
N VAL A 97 13.57 4.45 9.99
CA VAL A 97 12.25 4.81 9.46
C VAL A 97 11.07 4.20 10.25
N MET A 98 11.34 3.33 11.23
CA MET A 98 10.31 2.69 12.07
C MET A 98 9.38 3.69 12.77
N PRO A 99 9.85 4.81 13.34
CA PRO A 99 8.95 5.79 13.95
C PRO A 99 7.90 6.34 12.97
N GLY A 100 8.29 6.55 11.70
CA GLY A 100 7.38 6.97 10.65
C GLY A 100 6.37 5.89 10.27
N LEU A 101 6.83 4.65 10.11
CA LEU A 101 5.97 3.49 9.83
C LEU A 101 4.93 3.31 10.94
N GLN A 102 5.35 3.34 12.19
CA GLN A 102 4.47 3.22 13.35
C GLN A 102 3.44 4.35 13.41
N ARG A 103 3.87 5.60 13.19
CA ARG A 103 2.99 6.77 13.17
C ARG A 103 1.92 6.66 12.09
N LEU A 104 2.29 6.25 10.88
CA LEU A 104 1.36 6.11 9.75
C LEU A 104 0.38 4.95 9.96
N ALA A 105 0.86 3.81 10.44
CA ALA A 105 0.01 2.66 10.76
C ALA A 105 -1.01 3.00 11.85
N LEU A 106 -0.58 3.66 12.93
CA LEU A 106 -1.46 4.08 14.02
C LEU A 106 -2.48 5.12 13.57
N ALA A 107 -2.08 6.12 12.75
CA ALA A 107 -3.01 7.09 12.18
C ALA A 107 -4.07 6.40 11.31
N SER A 108 -3.67 5.40 10.54
CA SER A 108 -4.58 4.61 9.70
C SER A 108 -5.53 3.76 10.54
N ALA A 109 -5.05 3.13 11.60
CA ALA A 109 -5.88 2.35 12.54
C ALA A 109 -6.95 3.23 13.20
N ARG A 110 -6.55 4.40 13.71
CA ARG A 110 -7.45 5.39 14.33
C ARG A 110 -8.45 6.00 13.34
N GLY A 111 -8.05 6.10 12.09
CA GLY A 111 -8.91 6.58 10.99
C GLY A 111 -9.88 5.56 10.43
N GLN A 112 -9.89 4.33 10.94
CA GLN A 112 -10.79 3.27 10.51
C GLN A 112 -12.22 3.51 10.99
N SER A 113 -13.20 3.19 10.16
CA SER A 113 -14.61 3.23 10.56
C SER A 113 -15.00 2.08 11.47
N LYS A 114 -16.15 2.20 12.14
CA LYS A 114 -16.72 1.12 12.98
C LYS A 114 -17.00 -0.18 12.24
N VAL A 115 -17.18 -0.12 10.91
CA VAL A 115 -17.42 -1.32 10.10
C VAL A 115 -16.14 -2.03 9.66
N GLY A 116 -14.96 -1.47 9.95
CA GLY A 116 -13.69 -2.13 9.66
C GLY A 116 -13.08 -1.77 8.30
N SER A 117 -13.50 -0.65 7.70
CA SER A 117 -12.92 -0.14 6.46
C SER A 117 -12.75 1.39 6.52
N TRP A 118 -12.39 1.99 5.41
CA TRP A 118 -12.17 3.43 5.26
C TRP A 118 -12.98 3.97 4.11
N GLY A 119 -13.11 5.29 4.03
CA GLY A 119 -13.61 6.02 2.87
C GLY A 119 -12.47 6.65 2.08
N HIS A 120 -12.75 7.73 1.35
CA HIS A 120 -11.71 8.59 0.75
C HIS A 120 -10.84 9.26 1.80
N LYS A 121 -11.43 9.53 2.97
CA LYS A 121 -10.79 10.11 4.14
C LYS A 121 -10.94 9.18 5.33
N PHE A 122 -10.15 9.42 6.34
CA PHE A 122 -10.33 8.78 7.64
C PHE A 122 -11.71 9.08 8.22
N ALA A 123 -12.21 8.14 9.03
CA ALA A 123 -13.44 8.34 9.78
C ALA A 123 -13.29 9.49 10.79
N ASP A 124 -14.42 10.08 11.16
CA ASP A 124 -14.47 11.05 12.24
C ASP A 124 -14.24 10.37 13.61
N LYS A 125 -14.16 11.19 14.68
CA LYS A 125 -13.98 10.71 16.06
C LYS A 125 -15.06 9.72 16.54
N ASN A 126 -16.18 9.64 15.84
CA ASN A 126 -17.26 8.70 16.12
C ASN A 126 -17.21 7.46 15.25
N GLY A 127 -16.17 7.29 14.44
CA GLY A 127 -16.00 6.18 13.50
C GLY A 127 -16.96 6.24 12.30
N ARG A 128 -17.46 7.44 11.94
CA ARG A 128 -18.35 7.64 10.80
C ARG A 128 -17.56 8.10 9.58
N LEU A 129 -17.90 7.53 8.43
CA LEU A 129 -17.34 7.93 7.13
C LEU A 129 -18.19 9.05 6.51
N VAL A 130 -17.51 10.00 5.88
CA VAL A 130 -18.12 11.15 5.18
C VAL A 130 -18.02 10.93 3.67
N GLY A 131 -19.00 11.40 2.93
CA GLY A 131 -19.04 11.31 1.48
C GLY A 131 -19.60 9.98 0.98
N TYR A 132 -18.84 9.26 0.17
CA TYR A 132 -19.27 7.99 -0.43
C TYR A 132 -19.40 6.82 0.56
N GLY A 133 -19.16 7.02 1.85
CA GLY A 133 -19.17 5.92 2.83
C GLY A 133 -17.93 5.04 2.74
N MET A 134 -18.12 3.74 2.97
CA MET A 134 -17.07 2.74 2.94
C MET A 134 -16.59 2.48 1.51
N MET A 135 -15.28 2.37 1.33
CA MET A 135 -14.65 2.08 0.05
C MET A 135 -13.62 0.95 0.20
N ASN A 136 -13.88 -0.17 -0.44
CA ASN A 136 -12.96 -1.31 -0.43
C ASN A 136 -11.72 -1.08 -1.32
N ALA A 137 -11.87 -0.28 -2.38
CA ALA A 137 -10.76 -0.01 -3.28
C ALA A 137 -9.52 0.58 -2.59
N PRO A 138 -9.60 1.63 -1.73
CA PRO A 138 -8.49 2.04 -0.88
C PRO A 138 -8.39 1.20 0.42
N GLY A 139 -9.49 0.63 0.91
CA GLY A 139 -9.54 -0.09 2.18
C GLY A 139 -8.76 -1.40 2.17
N VAL A 140 -8.81 -2.17 1.07
CA VAL A 140 -8.06 -3.42 0.94
C VAL A 140 -6.55 -3.18 0.92
N PRO A 141 -5.98 -2.30 0.06
CA PRO A 141 -4.56 -1.96 0.13
C PRO A 141 -4.12 -1.45 1.50
N LEU A 142 -4.96 -0.65 2.17
CA LEU A 142 -4.64 -0.15 3.50
C LEU A 142 -4.65 -1.26 4.56
N THR A 143 -5.58 -2.22 4.46
CA THR A 143 -5.57 -3.41 5.33
C THR A 143 -4.30 -4.22 5.14
N ILE A 144 -3.92 -4.49 3.89
CA ILE A 144 -2.67 -5.22 3.57
C ILE A 144 -1.47 -4.48 4.13
N SER A 145 -1.41 -3.16 3.97
CA SER A 145 -0.31 -2.36 4.47
C SER A 145 -0.16 -2.40 5.99
N LEU A 146 -1.28 -2.46 6.74
CA LEU A 146 -1.23 -2.65 8.20
C LEU A 146 -0.71 -4.04 8.58
N VAL A 147 -1.09 -5.09 7.84
CA VAL A 147 -0.52 -6.45 8.05
C VAL A 147 0.98 -6.47 7.78
N LEU A 148 1.45 -5.80 6.73
CA LEU A 148 2.88 -5.68 6.43
C LEU A 148 3.60 -4.86 7.50
N ALA A 149 3.01 -3.76 7.97
CA ALA A 149 3.56 -2.97 9.08
C ALA A 149 3.71 -3.82 10.35
N GLN A 150 2.73 -4.66 10.68
CA GLN A 150 2.83 -5.60 11.79
C GLN A 150 3.97 -6.61 11.58
N LYS A 151 4.11 -7.17 10.39
CA LYS A 151 5.24 -8.07 10.05
C LYS A 151 6.60 -7.36 10.17
N ALA A 152 6.66 -6.08 9.84
CA ALA A 152 7.87 -5.27 9.97
C ALA A 152 8.18 -4.87 11.42
N GLY A 153 7.30 -5.19 12.40
CA GLY A 153 7.55 -4.96 13.82
C GLY A 153 6.63 -3.94 14.51
N VAL A 154 5.62 -3.40 13.83
CA VAL A 154 4.62 -2.51 14.45
C VAL A 154 3.63 -3.34 15.26
N ASN A 155 3.83 -3.41 16.57
CA ASN A 155 3.03 -4.23 17.49
C ASN A 155 2.04 -3.40 18.35
N ASP A 156 1.54 -2.29 17.82
CA ASP A 156 0.57 -1.45 18.51
C ASP A 156 -0.81 -2.14 18.58
N PRO A 157 -1.45 -2.25 19.75
CA PRO A 157 -2.75 -2.91 19.91
C PRO A 157 -3.86 -2.31 19.04
N GLU A 158 -3.86 -0.99 18.79
CA GLU A 158 -4.85 -0.34 17.93
C GLU A 158 -4.69 -0.78 16.46
N VAL A 159 -3.46 -1.03 16.02
CA VAL A 159 -3.17 -1.55 14.67
C VAL A 159 -3.65 -2.99 14.55
N VAL A 160 -3.37 -3.84 15.53
CA VAL A 160 -3.83 -5.23 15.57
C VAL A 160 -5.36 -5.30 15.51
N GLU A 161 -6.04 -4.51 16.35
CA GLU A 161 -7.49 -4.45 16.37
C GLU A 161 -8.08 -3.95 15.03
N ALA A 162 -7.44 -2.98 14.38
CA ALA A 162 -7.87 -2.50 13.08
C ALA A 162 -7.75 -3.58 12.00
N ILE A 163 -6.69 -4.37 12.01
CA ILE A 163 -6.52 -5.54 11.11
C ILE A 163 -7.65 -6.55 11.35
N GLU A 164 -7.95 -6.88 12.59
CA GLU A 164 -9.02 -7.84 12.94
C GLU A 164 -10.39 -7.36 12.46
N ARG A 165 -10.71 -6.06 12.66
CA ARG A 165 -11.97 -5.48 12.17
C ARG A 165 -12.06 -5.54 10.64
N SER A 166 -10.98 -5.26 9.93
CA SER A 166 -10.93 -5.38 8.47
C SER A 166 -11.10 -6.83 8.03
N ALA A 167 -10.43 -7.77 8.67
CA ALA A 167 -10.54 -9.18 8.37
C ALA A 167 -11.98 -9.68 8.57
N LYS A 168 -12.67 -9.22 9.61
CA LYS A 168 -14.08 -9.53 9.86
C LYS A 168 -14.98 -9.01 8.73
N LEU A 169 -14.76 -7.77 8.27
CA LEU A 169 -15.49 -7.20 7.14
C LEU A 169 -15.22 -7.97 5.85
N LEU A 170 -13.97 -8.27 5.54
CA LEU A 170 -13.59 -8.94 4.29
C LEU A 170 -14.13 -10.38 4.23
N ARG A 171 -14.21 -11.08 5.37
CA ARG A 171 -14.87 -12.40 5.44
C ARG A 171 -16.32 -12.37 5.00
N PHE A 172 -17.02 -11.24 5.15
CA PHE A 172 -18.39 -11.08 4.66
C PHE A 172 -18.50 -11.29 3.14
N TYR A 173 -17.46 -11.01 2.38
CA TYR A 173 -17.46 -11.15 0.93
C TYR A 173 -17.08 -12.54 0.44
N ILE A 174 -16.62 -13.44 1.32
CA ILE A 174 -16.25 -14.81 0.95
C ILE A 174 -17.50 -15.53 0.39
N GLY A 175 -17.37 -16.13 -0.77
CA GLY A 175 -18.45 -16.82 -1.48
C GLY A 175 -19.44 -15.92 -2.20
N LYS A 176 -19.25 -14.59 -2.21
CA LYS A 176 -20.16 -13.64 -2.89
C LYS A 176 -19.69 -13.23 -4.30
N GLY A 177 -18.63 -13.85 -4.78
CA GLY A 177 -18.13 -13.67 -6.15
C GLY A 177 -17.25 -12.44 -6.37
N ALA A 178 -17.42 -11.37 -5.60
CA ALA A 178 -16.59 -10.17 -5.69
C ALA A 178 -16.57 -9.35 -4.40
N VAL A 179 -15.49 -8.59 -4.20
CA VAL A 179 -15.44 -7.51 -3.22
C VAL A 179 -15.84 -6.23 -3.98
N PRO A 180 -16.94 -5.56 -3.65
CA PRO A 180 -17.39 -4.38 -4.37
C PRO A 180 -16.43 -3.20 -4.14
N TYR A 181 -16.42 -2.25 -5.07
CA TYR A 181 -15.62 -1.04 -4.98
C TYR A 181 -15.86 -0.26 -3.68
N GLY A 182 -17.11 -0.19 -3.24
CA GLY A 182 -17.50 0.52 -2.03
C GLY A 182 -18.83 0.03 -1.47
N ASP A 183 -19.41 0.83 -0.60
CA ASP A 183 -20.69 0.60 0.09
C ASP A 183 -21.90 0.94 -0.80
N HIS A 184 -21.78 0.73 -2.08
CA HIS A 184 -22.87 0.99 -2.99
C HIS A 184 -23.80 -0.20 -3.12
N SER A 185 -25.06 0.10 -3.39
CA SER A 185 -26.06 -0.91 -3.68
C SER A 185 -25.54 -1.92 -4.70
N PRO A 186 -25.70 -3.24 -4.45
CA PRO A 186 -25.25 -4.27 -5.38
C PRO A 186 -25.87 -4.20 -6.79
N TRP A 187 -26.82 -3.29 -7.00
CA TRP A 187 -27.47 -3.04 -8.28
C TRP A 187 -26.71 -2.10 -9.23
N MET A 188 -25.61 -1.50 -8.79
CA MET A 188 -24.80 -0.60 -9.64
C MET A 188 -23.65 -1.41 -10.28
N GLN A 189 -23.93 -2.01 -11.43
CA GLN A 189 -22.99 -2.85 -12.19
C GLN A 189 -21.62 -2.20 -12.43
N SER A 190 -21.56 -0.89 -12.61
CA SER A 190 -20.30 -0.17 -12.80
C SER A 190 -19.34 -0.22 -11.59
N HIS A 191 -19.86 -0.52 -10.41
CA HIS A 191 -19.06 -0.66 -9.19
C HIS A 191 -18.68 -2.12 -8.90
N GLU A 192 -19.41 -3.11 -9.40
CA GLU A 192 -19.05 -4.52 -9.32
C GLU A 192 -17.77 -4.82 -10.12
N ASP A 193 -17.67 -4.29 -11.34
CA ASP A 193 -16.50 -4.50 -12.18
C ASP A 193 -15.21 -3.90 -11.61
N ASN A 194 -15.31 -2.77 -10.92
CA ASN A 194 -14.18 -2.14 -10.24
C ASN A 194 -13.79 -2.84 -8.93
N GLY A 195 -14.65 -3.68 -8.37
CA GLY A 195 -14.42 -4.37 -7.12
C GLY A 195 -13.64 -5.67 -7.24
N LYS A 196 -13.46 -6.18 -8.45
CA LYS A 196 -12.75 -7.44 -8.71
C LYS A 196 -11.26 -7.39 -8.37
N CYS A 197 -10.69 -6.21 -8.28
CA CYS A 197 -9.28 -6.03 -7.90
C CYS A 197 -8.97 -6.38 -6.43
N GLY A 198 -9.98 -6.36 -5.55
CA GLY A 198 -9.81 -6.76 -4.15
C GLY A 198 -9.82 -8.27 -3.91
N MET A 199 -10.10 -9.07 -4.93
CA MET A 199 -10.19 -10.53 -4.82
C MET A 199 -8.84 -11.25 -4.93
N ALA A 200 -7.82 -10.56 -5.41
CA ALA A 200 -6.46 -11.11 -5.54
C ALA A 200 -5.64 -10.92 -4.26
N ALA A 201 -6.19 -10.30 -3.24
CA ALA A 201 -5.59 -10.10 -1.93
C ALA A 201 -6.26 -11.01 -0.90
#